data_6fb4584cb947ed89b13d8a6b311e18aa
#
_entry.id   6fb4584cb947ed89b13d8a6b311e18aa
#
_cell.length_a   1.000
_cell.length_b   1.000
_cell.length_c   1.000
_cell.angle_alpha   90.00
_cell.angle_beta   90.00
_cell.angle_gamma   90.00
#
_symmetry.space_group_name_H-M   'P 1'
#
loop_
_entity.id
_entity.type
_entity.pdbx_description
1 polymer ?
#
loop_
_entity_poly.entity_id
_entity_poly.type
_entity_poly.pdbx_seq_one_letter_code
_entity_poly.pdbx_strand_id
1 'polypeptide(L)'
;MLTFTDRASEAVALFHKAAARWDPNAQIRLERDGATLAPKLAAGPEPGDVTLDVGGVTVFVPGDLDGVVDAGAHNELTVAPS
;
A
#
# COMPACT_ATOMS: atom_id res chain seq x y z
N MET A 1 1.69 -1.24 14.18
CA MET A 1 0.58 -0.89 13.27
C MET A 1 1.03 0.18 12.29
N LEU A 2 0.69 0.05 11.02
CA LEU A 2 0.95 1.09 10.04
C LEU A 2 -0.18 2.11 10.03
N THR A 3 0.20 3.38 9.95
CA THR A 3 -0.73 4.47 9.66
C THR A 3 -0.33 5.12 8.35
N PHE A 4 -1.30 5.66 7.62
CA PHE A 4 -1.09 6.27 6.31
C PHE A 4 -1.46 7.74 6.37
N THR A 5 -0.58 8.62 5.87
CA THR A 5 -0.91 10.03 5.71
C THR A 5 -1.95 10.20 4.59
N ASP A 6 -2.57 11.38 4.52
CA ASP A 6 -3.51 11.67 3.43
C ASP A 6 -2.83 11.54 2.07
N ARG A 7 -1.59 11.98 1.94
CA ARG A 7 -0.83 11.86 0.68
C ARG A 7 -0.59 10.40 0.32
N ALA A 8 -0.26 9.56 1.30
CA ALA A 8 -0.08 8.13 1.06
C ALA A 8 -1.39 7.47 0.65
N SER A 9 -2.50 7.82 1.29
CA SER A 9 -3.82 7.31 0.92
C SER A 9 -4.20 7.70 -0.51
N GLU A 10 -3.92 8.93 -0.92
CA GLU A 10 -4.15 9.39 -2.28
C GLU A 10 -3.30 8.63 -3.30
N ALA A 11 -2.02 8.38 -2.97
CA ALA A 11 -1.14 7.63 -3.84
C ALA A 11 -1.62 6.19 -4.03
N VAL A 12 -2.08 5.55 -2.96
CA VAL A 12 -2.66 4.20 -3.04
C VAL A 12 -3.92 4.20 -3.91
N ALA A 13 -4.79 5.20 -3.73
CA ALA A 13 -6.02 5.30 -4.53
C ALA A 13 -5.71 5.49 -6.01
N LEU A 14 -4.71 6.30 -6.35
CA LEU A 14 -4.28 6.49 -7.74
C LEU A 14 -3.75 5.20 -8.34
N PHE A 15 -2.94 4.46 -7.60
CA PHE A 15 -2.42 3.18 -8.05
C PHE A 15 -3.57 2.17 -8.27
N HIS A 16 -4.51 2.11 -7.35
CA HIS A 16 -5.67 1.23 -7.47
C HIS A 16 -6.50 1.57 -8.70
N LYS A 17 -6.72 2.84 -8.95
CA LYS A 17 -7.47 3.31 -10.13
C LYS A 17 -6.77 2.92 -11.43
N ALA A 18 -5.45 3.05 -11.49
CA ALA A 18 -4.68 2.63 -12.65
C ALA A 18 -4.71 1.11 -12.83
N ALA A 19 -4.56 0.37 -11.74
CA ALA A 19 -4.59 -1.10 -11.76
C ALA A 19 -5.93 -1.64 -12.24
N ALA A 20 -7.04 -1.01 -11.85
CA ALA A 20 -8.37 -1.44 -12.23
C ALA A 20 -8.63 -1.38 -13.75
N ARG A 21 -7.86 -0.59 -14.48
CA ARG A 21 -7.94 -0.54 -15.96
C ARG A 21 -7.41 -1.82 -16.59
N TRP A 22 -6.47 -2.49 -15.93
CA TRP A 22 -5.87 -3.72 -16.43
C TRP A 22 -6.65 -4.94 -15.94
N ASP A 23 -7.03 -4.91 -14.66
CA ASP A 23 -7.77 -6.00 -14.04
C ASP A 23 -8.67 -5.42 -12.95
N PRO A 24 -10.00 -5.33 -13.18
CA PRO A 24 -10.91 -4.77 -12.19
C PRO A 24 -10.98 -5.59 -10.89
N ASN A 25 -10.52 -6.83 -10.91
CA ASN A 25 -10.49 -7.69 -9.73
C ASN A 25 -9.13 -7.72 -9.05
N ALA A 26 -8.14 -6.97 -9.56
CA ALA A 26 -6.81 -6.93 -8.97
C ALA A 26 -6.86 -6.33 -7.57
N GLN A 27 -6.12 -6.94 -6.66
CA GLN A 27 -5.90 -6.43 -5.33
C GLN A 27 -4.47 -5.90 -5.23
N ILE A 28 -4.22 -5.06 -4.23
CA ILE A 28 -2.93 -4.40 -4.07
C ILE A 28 -2.23 -4.99 -2.86
N ARG A 29 -0.98 -5.38 -3.05
CA ARG A 29 -0.07 -5.74 -1.99
C ARG A 29 1.06 -4.73 -1.95
N LEU A 30 1.39 -4.24 -0.75
CA LEU A 30 2.51 -3.33 -0.55
C LEU A 30 3.69 -4.16 -0.03
N GLU A 31 4.74 -4.24 -0.83
CA GLU A 31 5.96 -4.95 -0.43
C GLU A 31 7.00 -3.97 0.08
N ARG A 32 7.64 -4.36 1.18
CA ARG A 32 8.72 -3.57 1.73
C ARG A 32 9.99 -3.72 0.89
N ASP A 33 10.60 -2.58 0.58
CA ASP A 33 11.91 -2.51 -0.07
C ASP A 33 12.71 -1.43 0.65
N GLY A 34 13.51 -1.85 1.63
CA GLY A 34 14.22 -0.90 2.47
C GLY A 34 13.26 0.00 3.25
N ALA A 35 13.35 1.30 3.04
CA ALA A 35 12.48 2.30 3.67
C ALA A 35 11.26 2.64 2.80
N THR A 36 11.04 1.93 1.71
CA THR A 36 9.91 2.17 0.81
C THR A 36 8.94 1.00 0.80
N LEU A 37 7.71 1.25 0.35
CA LEU A 37 6.73 0.23 0.06
C LEU A 37 6.40 0.29 -1.42
N ALA A 38 6.59 -0.83 -2.12
CA ALA A 38 6.30 -0.93 -3.54
C ALA A 38 4.91 -1.54 -3.73
N PRO A 39 3.96 -0.84 -4.38
CA PRO A 39 2.65 -1.42 -4.68
C PRO A 39 2.77 -2.43 -5.81
N LYS A 40 2.11 -3.56 -5.64
CA LYS A 40 2.07 -4.63 -6.64
C LYS A 40 0.67 -5.18 -6.76
N LEU A 41 0.34 -5.69 -7.95
CA LEU A 41 -0.90 -6.41 -8.14
C LEU A 41 -0.79 -7.80 -7.52
N ALA A 42 -1.83 -8.21 -6.83
CA ALA A 42 -1.86 -9.51 -6.16
C ALA A 42 -3.23 -10.15 -6.31
N ALA A 43 -3.27 -11.47 -6.27
CA ALA A 43 -4.52 -12.23 -6.24
C ALA A 43 -5.11 -12.28 -4.83
N GLY A 44 -4.29 -12.06 -3.81
CA GLY A 44 -4.71 -12.08 -2.42
C GLY A 44 -3.52 -11.87 -1.49
N PRO A 45 -3.71 -11.94 -0.18
CA PRO A 45 -2.62 -11.78 0.77
C PRO A 45 -1.68 -12.98 0.75
N GLU A 46 -0.41 -12.72 1.08
CA GLU A 46 0.56 -13.78 1.34
C GLU A 46 0.57 -14.14 2.83
N PRO A 47 1.13 -15.31 3.20
CA PRO A 47 1.24 -15.67 4.62
C PRO A 47 1.93 -14.58 5.43
N GLY A 48 1.35 -14.22 6.56
CA GLY A 48 1.85 -13.15 7.41
C GLY A 48 1.37 -11.75 7.05
N ASP A 49 0.65 -11.58 5.94
CA ASP A 49 0.08 -10.29 5.59
C ASP A 49 -1.13 -9.96 6.45
N VAL A 50 -1.32 -8.67 6.71
CA VAL A 50 -2.56 -8.15 7.28
C VAL A 50 -3.28 -7.31 6.24
N THR A 51 -4.59 -7.22 6.39
CA THR A 51 -5.45 -6.45 5.48
C THR A 51 -5.75 -5.11 6.10
N LEU A 52 -5.52 -4.04 5.35
CA LEU A 52 -5.81 -2.68 5.77
C LEU A 52 -6.71 -1.99 4.75
N ASP A 53 -7.54 -1.08 5.25
CA ASP A 53 -8.33 -0.19 4.42
C ASP A 53 -7.64 1.18 4.39
N VAL A 54 -7.18 1.59 3.21
CA VAL A 54 -6.46 2.83 3.01
C VAL A 54 -7.25 3.69 2.03
N GLY A 55 -7.97 4.68 2.55
CA GLY A 55 -8.76 5.56 1.71
C GLY A 55 -9.85 4.86 0.89
N GLY A 56 -10.43 3.80 1.43
CA GLY A 56 -11.43 3.00 0.74
C GLY A 56 -10.86 1.88 -0.12
N VAL A 57 -9.53 1.75 -0.17
CA VAL A 57 -8.85 0.70 -0.93
C VAL A 57 -8.32 -0.35 0.03
N THR A 58 -8.65 -1.62 -0.22
CA THR A 58 -8.11 -2.73 0.56
C THR A 58 -6.70 -3.05 0.08
N VAL A 59 -5.74 -3.04 1.00
CA VAL A 59 -4.35 -3.38 0.71
C VAL A 59 -3.86 -4.46 1.66
N PHE A 60 -2.90 -5.25 1.19
CA PHE A 60 -2.22 -6.27 2.00
C PHE A 60 -0.81 -5.79 2.30
N VAL A 61 -0.41 -5.85 3.56
CA VAL A 61 0.91 -5.43 4.00
C VAL A 61 1.51 -6.48 4.90
N PRO A 62 2.85 -6.61 4.96
CA PRO A 62 3.48 -7.50 5.94
C PRO A 62 3.06 -7.11 7.36
N GLY A 63 2.64 -8.11 8.14
CA GLY A 63 2.07 -7.89 9.47
C GLY A 63 3.09 -7.41 10.51
N ASP A 64 4.38 -7.52 10.21
CA ASP A 64 5.48 -7.06 11.10
C ASP A 64 5.87 -5.61 10.84
N LEU A 65 5.29 -4.94 9.85
CA LEU A 65 5.59 -3.54 9.59
C LEU A 65 4.92 -2.62 10.60
N ASP A 66 5.64 -1.58 10.99
CA ASP A 66 5.16 -0.57 11.92
C ASP A 66 5.68 0.79 11.50
N GLY A 67 4.92 1.84 11.74
CA GLY A 67 5.34 3.20 11.43
C GLY A 67 4.29 4.00 10.69
N VAL A 68 4.76 5.08 10.05
CA VAL A 68 3.92 6.01 9.29
C VAL A 68 4.31 5.92 7.82
N VAL A 69 3.33 5.66 6.97
CA VAL A 69 3.51 5.63 5.51
C VAL A 69 3.14 7.00 4.95
N ASP A 70 4.05 7.59 4.19
CA ASP A 70 3.84 8.86 3.50
C ASP A 70 4.16 8.67 2.01
N ALA A 71 3.82 9.64 1.20
CA ALA A 71 4.08 9.62 -0.23
C ALA A 71 4.94 10.81 -0.63
N GLY A 72 5.94 10.56 -1.47
CA GLY A 72 6.81 11.59 -2.01
C GLY A 72 6.27 12.22 -3.29
N ALA A 73 7.13 13.00 -3.97
CA ALA A 73 6.76 13.80 -5.12
C ALA A 73 6.30 12.97 -6.33
N HIS A 74 6.73 11.73 -6.43
CA HIS A 74 6.35 10.81 -7.52
C HIS A 74 5.43 9.70 -7.03
N ASN A 75 4.69 9.95 -5.96
CA ASN A 75 3.78 9.00 -5.33
C ASN A 75 4.47 7.74 -4.81
N GLU A 76 5.79 7.79 -4.61
CA GLU A 76 6.50 6.72 -3.94
C GLU A 76 6.10 6.67 -2.47
N LEU A 77 5.86 5.47 -1.96
CA LEU A 77 5.50 5.27 -0.56
C LEU A 77 6.75 5.03 0.27
N THR A 78 6.86 5.75 1.39
CA THR A 78 7.96 5.61 2.33
C THR A 78 7.42 5.26 3.70
N VAL A 79 8.20 4.52 4.49
CA VAL A 79 7.83 4.14 5.85
C VAL A 79 8.85 4.75 6.80
N ALA A 80 8.34 5.51 7.77
CA ALA A 80 9.15 6.09 8.83
C ALA A 80 8.69 5.54 10.18
N PRO A 81 9.59 5.41 11.17
CA PRO A 81 9.18 5.04 12.52
C PRO A 81 8.15 6.02 13.07
N SER A 82 7.18 5.48 13.78
CA SER A 82 6.15 6.30 14.44
C SER A 82 6.65 6.92 15.73
#